data_ac03216cf843f2d55b798c255a838acf
#
_entry.id   ac03216cf843f2d55b798c255a838acf
#
_cell.length_a   1.000
_cell.length_b   1.000
_cell.length_c   1.000
_cell.angle_alpha   90.00
_cell.angle_beta   90.00
_cell.angle_gamma   90.00
#
_symmetry.space_group_name_H-M   'P 1'
#
loop_
_entity.id
_entity.type
_entity.pdbx_description
1 polymer ?
#
loop_
_entity_poly.entity_id
_entity_poly.type
_entity_poly.pdbx_seq_one_letter_code
_entity_poly.pdbx_strand_id
1 'polypeptide(L)'
;MPFCLLSKKRYVSIKYEFDPKKGKRNEMGIVLKRRDNAPIVKDVYGGVIDILMKEKNIQKAIDYVNNCLQDLVDGKVPIDKLIITKSLRSGYKNPKSIAHKVLSDRITARDPGNKPSSGDRIPFVYVTNKDKKALQGEKIETPTFITENNLKIDYSFYITNQIMKPVQQVFALVLEKIWTMQKKLPKIKQFKREVECLRKEYVSDSEKFEDKLETMRCKEIKVLLFDEYLRETNNEKSGVQSLTKYFTKK
;
A
#
# COMPACT_ATOMS: atom_id res chain seq x y z
N MET A 1 -24.02 5.73 -13.39
CA MET A 1 -22.81 4.89 -13.47
C MET A 1 -21.83 5.38 -12.42
N PRO A 2 -21.48 4.58 -11.42
CA PRO A 2 -20.48 4.98 -10.43
C PRO A 2 -19.12 5.19 -11.10
N PHE A 3 -18.50 6.34 -10.87
CA PHE A 3 -17.23 6.72 -11.44
C PHE A 3 -16.36 7.42 -10.37
N CYS A 4 -15.11 7.01 -10.25
CA CYS A 4 -14.13 7.58 -9.34
C CYS A 4 -12.88 7.98 -10.14
N LEU A 5 -12.60 9.26 -10.24
CA LEU A 5 -11.40 9.82 -10.83
C LEU A 5 -10.39 10.07 -9.71
N LEU A 6 -9.23 9.41 -9.78
CA LEU A 6 -8.15 9.54 -8.80
C LEU A 6 -7.12 10.58 -9.25
N SER A 7 -6.74 10.53 -10.51
CA SER A 7 -5.85 11.52 -11.15
C SER A 7 -5.91 11.34 -12.67
N LYS A 8 -5.18 12.18 -13.42
CA LYS A 8 -5.03 12.05 -14.88
C LYS A 8 -4.64 10.60 -15.26
N LYS A 9 -5.45 9.95 -16.10
CA LYS A 9 -5.29 8.55 -16.57
C LYS A 9 -5.43 7.48 -15.46
N ARG A 10 -5.99 7.82 -14.27
CA ARG A 10 -6.24 6.87 -13.19
C ARG A 10 -7.69 6.97 -12.74
N TYR A 11 -8.49 5.99 -13.11
CA TYR A 11 -9.90 5.96 -12.73
C TYR A 11 -10.43 4.55 -12.54
N VAL A 12 -11.54 4.46 -11.82
CA VAL A 12 -12.37 3.27 -11.67
C VAL A 12 -13.80 3.64 -11.97
N SER A 13 -14.48 2.80 -12.72
CA SER A 13 -15.91 2.93 -13.00
C SER A 13 -16.60 1.57 -12.94
N ILE A 14 -17.90 1.57 -12.72
CA ILE A 14 -18.71 0.36 -12.89
C ILE A 14 -19.53 0.54 -14.16
N LYS A 15 -19.23 -0.27 -15.17
CA LYS A 15 -19.92 -0.26 -16.45
C LYS A 15 -21.03 -1.31 -16.44
N TYR A 16 -22.23 -0.91 -16.79
CA TYR A 16 -23.39 -1.78 -16.95
C TYR A 16 -23.65 -1.91 -18.46
N GLU A 17 -23.52 -3.12 -19.02
CA GLU A 17 -23.66 -3.32 -20.47
C GLU A 17 -25.12 -3.65 -20.83
N PHE A 18 -25.64 -4.76 -20.32
CA PHE A 18 -27.00 -5.26 -20.66
C PHE A 18 -27.89 -5.42 -19.43
N ASP A 19 -27.32 -5.68 -18.26
CA ASP A 19 -28.06 -5.91 -17.03
C ASP A 19 -27.71 -4.81 -15.99
N PRO A 20 -28.69 -4.00 -15.56
CA PRO A 20 -28.45 -2.95 -14.56
C PRO A 20 -28.02 -3.48 -13.20
N LYS A 21 -28.17 -4.78 -12.94
CA LYS A 21 -27.73 -5.42 -11.70
C LYS A 21 -26.32 -6.01 -11.79
N LYS A 22 -25.80 -6.26 -13.00
CA LYS A 22 -24.47 -6.88 -13.23
C LYS A 22 -23.45 -5.86 -13.73
N GLY A 23 -23.06 -4.92 -12.86
CA GLY A 23 -22.01 -3.98 -13.16
C GLY A 23 -20.61 -4.60 -13.18
N LYS A 24 -19.90 -4.44 -14.29
CA LYS A 24 -18.50 -4.86 -14.43
C LYS A 24 -17.56 -3.69 -14.10
N ARG A 25 -16.59 -3.94 -13.24
CA ARG A 25 -15.57 -2.94 -12.90
C ARG A 25 -14.66 -2.70 -14.12
N ASN A 26 -14.58 -1.44 -14.56
CA ASN A 26 -13.63 -0.95 -15.54
C ASN A 26 -12.62 -0.04 -14.84
N GLU A 27 -11.34 -0.32 -15.05
CA GLU A 27 -10.24 0.29 -14.32
C GLU A 27 -9.09 0.63 -15.27
N MET A 28 -8.50 1.81 -15.07
CA MET A 28 -7.37 2.29 -15.86
C MET A 28 -6.30 2.92 -14.98
N GLY A 29 -5.04 2.57 -15.22
CA GLY A 29 -3.86 3.19 -14.61
C GLY A 29 -3.68 2.96 -13.10
N ILE A 30 -4.54 2.15 -12.47
CA ILE A 30 -4.51 1.86 -11.04
C ILE A 30 -3.72 0.58 -10.71
N VAL A 31 -3.43 0.41 -9.44
CA VAL A 31 -2.60 -0.69 -8.90
C VAL A 31 -3.11 -2.08 -9.28
N LEU A 32 -4.44 -2.26 -9.42
CA LEU A 32 -5.07 -3.54 -9.72
C LEU A 32 -4.57 -4.18 -11.03
N LYS A 33 -4.23 -3.37 -12.03
CA LYS A 33 -3.71 -3.83 -13.33
C LYS A 33 -2.19 -4.07 -13.35
N ARG A 34 -1.48 -3.63 -12.32
CA ARG A 34 -0.01 -3.73 -12.31
C ARG A 34 0.43 -5.10 -11.81
N ARG A 35 1.45 -5.65 -12.48
CA ARG A 35 2.06 -6.96 -12.13
C ARG A 35 3.22 -6.87 -11.16
N ASP A 36 3.67 -5.65 -10.83
CA ASP A 36 4.83 -5.36 -9.98
C ASP A 36 4.47 -5.08 -8.51
N ASN A 37 3.19 -5.22 -8.16
CA ASN A 37 2.72 -5.14 -6.78
C ASN A 37 2.39 -6.53 -6.22
N ALA A 38 2.54 -6.69 -4.92
CA ALA A 38 2.13 -7.91 -4.23
C ALA A 38 0.61 -8.17 -4.36
N PRO A 39 0.16 -9.42 -4.45
CA PRO A 39 -1.28 -9.75 -4.54
C PRO A 39 -2.13 -9.14 -3.43
N ILE A 40 -1.62 -9.08 -2.19
CA ILE A 40 -2.31 -8.46 -1.04
C ILE A 40 -2.79 -7.03 -1.36
N VAL A 41 -2.01 -6.26 -2.13
CA VAL A 41 -2.40 -4.89 -2.51
C VAL A 41 -3.64 -4.88 -3.36
N LYS A 42 -3.75 -5.84 -4.27
CA LYS A 42 -4.91 -5.99 -5.15
C LYS A 42 -6.14 -6.41 -4.36
N ASP A 43 -5.97 -7.30 -3.39
CA ASP A 43 -7.06 -7.76 -2.53
C ASP A 43 -7.59 -6.59 -1.68
N VAL A 44 -6.71 -5.90 -0.94
CA VAL A 44 -7.10 -4.77 -0.07
C VAL A 44 -7.70 -3.62 -0.89
N TYR A 45 -6.98 -3.17 -1.90
CA TYR A 45 -7.41 -2.01 -2.71
C TYR A 45 -8.67 -2.33 -3.54
N GLY A 46 -8.77 -3.55 -4.08
CA GLY A 46 -9.94 -4.02 -4.82
C GLY A 46 -11.17 -4.12 -3.94
N GLY A 47 -11.04 -4.68 -2.73
CA GLY A 47 -12.12 -4.77 -1.76
C GLY A 47 -12.62 -3.39 -1.32
N VAL A 48 -11.72 -2.45 -1.03
CA VAL A 48 -12.09 -1.06 -0.70
C VAL A 48 -12.91 -0.43 -1.83
N ILE A 49 -12.44 -0.54 -3.07
CA ILE A 49 -13.14 0.02 -4.24
C ILE A 49 -14.52 -0.63 -4.41
N ASP A 50 -14.61 -1.95 -4.30
CA ASP A 50 -15.89 -2.66 -4.46
C ASP A 50 -16.89 -2.25 -3.39
N ILE A 51 -16.49 -2.15 -2.12
CA ILE A 51 -17.35 -1.68 -1.03
C ILE A 51 -17.80 -0.23 -1.26
N LEU A 52 -16.87 0.67 -1.58
CA LEU A 52 -17.22 2.09 -1.77
C LEU A 52 -18.09 2.33 -2.99
N MET A 53 -17.87 1.60 -4.09
CA MET A 53 -18.59 1.84 -5.35
C MET A 53 -19.90 1.07 -5.45
N LYS A 54 -19.97 -0.17 -4.96
CA LYS A 54 -21.16 -1.01 -5.04
C LYS A 54 -22.08 -0.81 -3.84
N GLU A 55 -21.52 -0.84 -2.63
CA GLU A 55 -22.29 -0.76 -1.39
C GLU A 55 -22.43 0.65 -0.86
N LYS A 56 -21.58 1.58 -1.31
CA LYS A 56 -21.54 3.00 -0.85
C LYS A 56 -21.38 3.15 0.67
N ASN A 57 -20.80 2.15 1.33
CA ASN A 57 -20.63 2.11 2.78
C ASN A 57 -19.17 2.42 3.16
N ILE A 58 -18.94 3.65 3.64
CA ILE A 58 -17.60 4.12 4.03
C ILE A 58 -17.13 3.41 5.29
N GLN A 59 -18.00 3.20 6.29
CA GLN A 59 -17.60 2.53 7.54
C GLN A 59 -17.17 1.09 7.27
N LYS A 60 -17.95 0.34 6.49
CA LYS A 60 -17.57 -1.02 6.09
C LYS A 60 -16.24 -1.08 5.36
N ALA A 61 -15.94 -0.06 4.53
CA ALA A 61 -14.64 0.02 3.85
C ALA A 61 -13.48 0.28 4.84
N ILE A 62 -13.70 1.10 5.87
CA ILE A 62 -12.73 1.34 6.96
C ILE A 62 -12.50 0.03 7.73
N ASP A 63 -13.55 -0.63 8.16
CA ASP A 63 -13.47 -1.88 8.93
C ASP A 63 -12.77 -2.98 8.13
N TYR A 64 -13.03 -3.06 6.82
CA TYR A 64 -12.34 -3.97 5.91
C TYR A 64 -10.83 -3.71 5.85
N VAL A 65 -10.41 -2.43 5.71
CA VAL A 65 -8.98 -2.07 5.72
C VAL A 65 -8.35 -2.43 7.06
N ASN A 66 -9.01 -2.10 8.18
CA ASN A 66 -8.50 -2.40 9.52
C ASN A 66 -8.30 -3.92 9.71
N ASN A 67 -9.26 -4.74 9.30
CA ASN A 67 -9.14 -6.19 9.38
C ASN A 67 -7.97 -6.71 8.52
N CYS A 68 -7.80 -6.21 7.30
CA CYS A 68 -6.70 -6.60 6.43
C CYS A 68 -5.33 -6.18 7.01
N LEU A 69 -5.24 -4.99 7.61
CA LEU A 69 -4.01 -4.52 8.24
C LEU A 69 -3.70 -5.31 9.51
N GLN A 70 -4.71 -5.65 10.30
CA GLN A 70 -4.53 -6.48 11.49
C GLN A 70 -4.05 -7.88 11.11
N ASP A 71 -4.67 -8.53 10.11
CA ASP A 71 -4.23 -9.85 9.63
C ASP A 71 -2.78 -9.81 9.12
N LEU A 72 -2.37 -8.68 8.52
CA LEU A 72 -1.00 -8.49 8.04
C LEU A 72 -0.02 -8.35 9.22
N VAL A 73 -0.36 -7.56 10.24
CA VAL A 73 0.46 -7.38 11.45
C VAL A 73 0.56 -8.67 12.26
N ASP A 74 -0.55 -9.41 12.38
CA ASP A 74 -0.60 -10.70 13.08
C ASP A 74 0.15 -11.83 12.31
N GLY A 75 0.63 -11.55 11.09
CA GLY A 75 1.32 -12.55 10.28
C GLY A 75 0.40 -13.65 9.72
N LYS A 76 -0.91 -13.43 9.69
CA LYS A 76 -1.89 -14.41 9.17
C LYS A 76 -1.94 -14.47 7.65
N VAL A 77 -1.36 -13.46 6.98
CA VAL A 77 -1.33 -13.38 5.51
C VAL A 77 -0.32 -14.39 4.96
N PRO A 78 -0.73 -15.31 4.07
CA PRO A 78 0.18 -16.29 3.49
C PRO A 78 1.24 -15.62 2.60
N ILE A 79 2.45 -16.20 2.56
CA ILE A 79 3.60 -15.63 1.84
C ILE A 79 3.31 -15.37 0.36
N ASP A 80 2.49 -16.20 -0.28
CA ASP A 80 2.12 -16.07 -1.68
C ASP A 80 1.43 -14.74 -2.00
N LYS A 81 0.71 -14.17 -1.02
CA LYS A 81 0.06 -12.86 -1.14
C LYS A 81 1.06 -11.69 -1.03
N LEU A 82 2.27 -11.95 -0.56
CA LEU A 82 3.32 -10.97 -0.32
C LEU A 82 4.40 -10.97 -1.43
N ILE A 83 4.37 -11.92 -2.35
CA ILE A 83 5.36 -12.05 -3.41
C ILE A 83 5.24 -10.88 -4.39
N ILE A 84 6.35 -10.17 -4.55
CA ILE A 84 6.52 -9.14 -5.58
C ILE A 84 7.38 -9.72 -6.69
N THR A 85 7.05 -9.43 -7.96
CA THR A 85 7.85 -9.90 -9.10
C THR A 85 8.34 -8.74 -9.94
N LYS A 86 9.61 -8.73 -10.31
CA LYS A 86 10.23 -7.75 -11.20
C LYS A 86 10.98 -8.43 -12.31
N SER A 87 10.83 -7.94 -13.55
CA SER A 87 11.58 -8.48 -14.69
C SER A 87 13.04 -8.02 -14.64
N LEU A 88 13.95 -8.96 -14.78
CA LEU A 88 15.38 -8.72 -14.93
C LEU A 88 15.64 -8.14 -16.33
N ARG A 89 16.48 -7.13 -16.42
CA ARG A 89 16.90 -6.52 -17.70
C ARG A 89 18.40 -6.69 -17.88
N SER A 90 18.86 -6.61 -19.12
CA SER A 90 20.27 -6.41 -19.45
C SER A 90 20.64 -4.94 -19.34
N GLY A 91 21.87 -4.62 -18.93
CA GLY A 91 22.43 -3.26 -19.04
C GLY A 91 21.92 -2.27 -17.99
N TYR A 92 21.93 -2.62 -16.71
CA TYR A 92 21.69 -1.64 -15.63
C TYR A 92 22.91 -0.71 -15.46
N LYS A 93 22.68 0.61 -15.45
CA LYS A 93 23.74 1.60 -15.15
C LYS A 93 24.34 1.39 -13.75
N ASN A 94 23.50 1.17 -12.74
CA ASN A 94 23.89 0.92 -11.35
C ASN A 94 23.27 -0.40 -10.84
N PRO A 95 23.87 -1.58 -11.14
CA PRO A 95 23.30 -2.88 -10.75
C PRO A 95 23.10 -3.02 -9.24
N LYS A 96 24.00 -2.47 -8.42
CA LYS A 96 23.96 -2.53 -6.94
C LYS A 96 22.74 -1.81 -6.34
N SER A 97 22.18 -0.82 -7.03
CA SER A 97 20.99 -0.09 -6.56
C SER A 97 19.67 -0.78 -6.90
N ILE A 98 19.71 -1.80 -7.77
CA ILE A 98 18.52 -2.51 -8.26
C ILE A 98 18.31 -3.76 -7.43
N ALA A 99 17.32 -3.74 -6.54
CA ALA A 99 17.08 -4.80 -5.57
C ALA A 99 16.99 -6.20 -6.20
N HIS A 100 16.13 -6.41 -7.20
CA HIS A 100 15.97 -7.71 -7.85
C HIS A 100 17.20 -8.15 -8.67
N LYS A 101 18.08 -7.23 -9.10
CA LYS A 101 19.36 -7.59 -9.73
C LYS A 101 20.35 -8.10 -8.68
N VAL A 102 20.46 -7.43 -7.53
CA VAL A 102 21.29 -7.90 -6.41
C VAL A 102 20.82 -9.27 -5.93
N LEU A 103 19.50 -9.50 -5.85
CA LEU A 103 18.97 -10.82 -5.51
C LEU A 103 19.30 -11.86 -6.58
N SER A 104 19.17 -11.53 -7.86
CA SER A 104 19.58 -12.42 -8.97
C SER A 104 21.05 -12.84 -8.87
N ASP A 105 21.93 -11.91 -8.51
CA ASP A 105 23.36 -12.22 -8.33
C ASP A 105 23.59 -13.15 -7.13
N ARG A 106 22.84 -12.98 -6.02
CA ARG A 106 22.87 -13.90 -4.88
C ARG A 106 22.34 -15.29 -5.23
N ILE A 107 21.26 -15.40 -6.00
CA ILE A 107 20.74 -16.68 -6.50
C ILE A 107 21.83 -17.38 -7.33
N THR A 108 22.46 -16.67 -8.25
CA THR A 108 23.54 -17.20 -9.08
C THR A 108 24.75 -17.66 -8.26
N ALA A 109 25.10 -16.93 -7.19
CA ALA A 109 26.22 -17.29 -6.31
C ALA A 109 25.92 -18.55 -5.47
N ARG A 110 24.65 -18.78 -5.10
CA ARG A 110 24.20 -19.97 -4.35
C ARG A 110 24.05 -21.19 -5.27
N ASP A 111 23.50 -20.97 -6.45
CA ASP A 111 23.26 -22.03 -7.45
C ASP A 111 23.55 -21.52 -8.87
N PRO A 112 24.78 -21.72 -9.35
CA PRO A 112 25.15 -21.31 -10.71
C PRO A 112 24.34 -21.96 -11.83
N GLY A 113 23.77 -23.14 -11.56
CA GLY A 113 22.93 -23.89 -12.52
C GLY A 113 21.57 -23.23 -12.75
N ASN A 114 21.06 -22.51 -11.77
CA ASN A 114 19.76 -21.78 -11.82
C ASN A 114 19.92 -20.26 -11.99
N LYS A 115 20.95 -19.83 -12.71
CA LYS A 115 21.19 -18.42 -13.00
C LYS A 115 20.02 -17.79 -13.76
N PRO A 116 19.34 -16.75 -13.20
CA PRO A 116 18.27 -16.06 -13.89
C PRO A 116 18.76 -15.32 -15.15
N SER A 117 18.00 -15.42 -16.23
CA SER A 117 18.27 -14.78 -17.51
C SER A 117 17.59 -13.41 -17.65
N SER A 118 18.06 -12.62 -18.63
CA SER A 118 17.38 -11.36 -18.97
C SER A 118 15.96 -11.65 -19.49
N GLY A 119 14.98 -10.95 -18.96
CA GLY A 119 13.55 -11.17 -19.22
C GLY A 119 12.84 -11.96 -18.12
N ASP A 120 13.55 -12.75 -17.33
CA ASP A 120 12.97 -13.52 -16.24
C ASP A 120 12.37 -12.61 -15.16
N ARG A 121 11.30 -13.07 -14.55
CA ARG A 121 10.68 -12.37 -13.43
C ARG A 121 11.17 -12.97 -12.13
N ILE A 122 11.91 -12.16 -11.38
CA ILE A 122 12.45 -12.55 -10.08
C ILE A 122 11.36 -12.36 -9.03
N PRO A 123 10.89 -13.44 -8.37
CA PRO A 123 9.98 -13.34 -7.24
C PRO A 123 10.76 -13.04 -5.97
N PHE A 124 10.26 -12.12 -5.14
CA PHE A 124 10.87 -11.78 -3.87
C PHE A 124 9.85 -11.26 -2.86
N VAL A 125 10.23 -11.36 -1.60
CA VAL A 125 9.49 -10.84 -0.44
C VAL A 125 10.44 -9.98 0.37
N TYR A 126 9.94 -8.91 0.98
CA TYR A 126 10.73 -8.05 1.86
C TYR A 126 10.89 -8.70 3.23
N VAL A 127 12.12 -8.73 3.72
CA VAL A 127 12.49 -9.29 5.03
C VAL A 127 13.08 -8.19 5.92
N THR A 128 12.95 -8.38 7.24
CA THR A 128 13.53 -7.47 8.22
C THR A 128 15.04 -7.54 8.17
N ASN A 129 15.70 -6.38 8.13
CA ASN A 129 17.15 -6.27 8.22
C ASN A 129 17.52 -5.44 9.46
N LYS A 130 18.48 -5.89 10.22
CA LYS A 130 18.99 -5.18 11.42
C LYS A 130 19.72 -3.89 11.06
N ASP A 131 20.38 -3.87 9.89
CA ASP A 131 21.07 -2.68 9.41
C ASP A 131 20.08 -1.70 8.76
N LYS A 132 19.88 -0.56 9.41
CA LYS A 132 19.03 0.52 8.89
C LYS A 132 19.54 1.11 7.57
N LYS A 133 20.87 1.08 7.34
CA LYS A 133 21.52 1.60 6.13
C LYS A 133 21.60 0.59 4.99
N ALA A 134 21.16 -0.66 5.22
CA ALA A 134 21.16 -1.72 4.21
C ALA A 134 20.43 -1.28 2.94
N LEU A 135 21.00 -1.59 1.79
CA LEU A 135 20.42 -1.32 0.49
C LEU A 135 19.16 -2.16 0.26
N GLN A 136 18.30 -1.72 -0.66
CA GLN A 136 17.03 -2.42 -0.94
C GLN A 136 17.24 -3.88 -1.37
N GLY A 137 18.34 -4.18 -2.05
CA GLY A 137 18.69 -5.54 -2.45
C GLY A 137 19.00 -6.48 -1.29
N GLU A 138 19.42 -5.93 -0.15
CA GLU A 138 19.75 -6.69 1.07
C GLU A 138 18.50 -6.96 1.94
N LYS A 139 17.40 -6.25 1.65
CA LYS A 139 16.13 -6.35 2.38
C LYS A 139 15.12 -7.26 1.68
N ILE A 140 15.51 -7.97 0.65
CA ILE A 140 14.64 -8.88 -0.09
C ILE A 140 15.26 -10.26 -0.21
N GLU A 141 14.42 -11.29 -0.24
CA GLU A 141 14.80 -12.68 -0.45
C GLU A 141 13.75 -13.45 -1.26
N THR A 142 14.16 -14.62 -1.79
CA THR A 142 13.23 -15.53 -2.47
C THR A 142 12.26 -16.16 -1.49
N PRO A 143 11.01 -16.44 -1.88
CA PRO A 143 10.03 -17.08 -0.99
C PRO A 143 10.51 -18.41 -0.41
N THR A 144 11.15 -19.25 -1.23
CA THR A 144 11.73 -20.53 -0.80
C THR A 144 12.78 -20.36 0.29
N PHE A 145 13.74 -19.45 0.07
CA PHE A 145 14.81 -19.20 1.04
C PHE A 145 14.27 -18.62 2.37
N ILE A 146 13.20 -17.81 2.32
CA ILE A 146 12.54 -17.29 3.52
C ILE A 146 11.93 -18.42 4.34
N THR A 147 11.24 -19.36 3.69
CA THR A 147 10.59 -20.49 4.36
C THR A 147 11.63 -21.45 4.94
N GLU A 148 12.67 -21.78 4.19
CA GLU A 148 13.74 -22.68 4.63
C GLU A 148 14.55 -22.13 5.82
N ASN A 149 14.78 -20.81 5.84
CA ASN A 149 15.60 -20.17 6.87
C ASN A 149 14.78 -19.43 7.95
N ASN A 150 13.46 -19.54 7.91
CA ASN A 150 12.56 -18.90 8.89
C ASN A 150 12.81 -17.38 9.05
N LEU A 151 13.02 -16.68 7.92
CA LEU A 151 13.30 -15.25 7.95
C LEU A 151 12.04 -14.43 8.26
N LYS A 152 12.19 -13.40 9.09
CA LYS A 152 11.07 -12.51 9.43
C LYS A 152 10.74 -11.57 8.28
N ILE A 153 9.47 -11.56 7.89
CA ILE A 153 8.93 -10.67 6.85
C ILE A 153 8.83 -9.24 7.37
N ASP A 154 9.11 -8.26 6.53
CA ASP A 154 8.96 -6.83 6.84
C ASP A 154 7.54 -6.34 6.50
N TYR A 155 6.58 -6.59 7.36
CA TYR A 155 5.21 -6.14 7.19
C TYR A 155 5.08 -4.61 7.12
N SER A 156 5.95 -3.86 7.81
CA SER A 156 5.94 -2.39 7.75
C SER A 156 6.21 -1.87 6.35
N PHE A 157 7.05 -2.59 5.56
CA PHE A 157 7.29 -2.28 4.16
C PHE A 157 6.00 -2.42 3.32
N TYR A 158 5.26 -3.53 3.50
CA TYR A 158 4.03 -3.77 2.75
C TYR A 158 2.96 -2.74 3.08
N ILE A 159 2.79 -2.39 4.35
CA ILE A 159 1.86 -1.33 4.76
C ILE A 159 2.26 -0.01 4.11
N THR A 160 3.50 0.44 4.28
CA THR A 160 3.96 1.78 3.88
C THR A 160 4.06 1.94 2.36
N ASN A 161 4.70 0.96 1.68
CA ASN A 161 5.10 1.14 0.29
C ASN A 161 4.15 0.49 -0.72
N GLN A 162 3.31 -0.45 -0.26
CA GLN A 162 2.44 -1.19 -1.14
C GLN A 162 0.96 -0.82 -0.95
N ILE A 163 0.45 -0.85 0.29
CA ILE A 163 -0.99 -0.70 0.59
C ILE A 163 -1.37 0.77 0.83
N MET A 164 -0.62 1.49 1.65
CA MET A 164 -0.99 2.80 2.17
C MET A 164 -1.30 3.82 1.07
N LYS A 165 -0.39 4.01 0.12
CA LYS A 165 -0.54 5.05 -0.93
C LYS A 165 -1.82 4.89 -1.77
N PRO A 166 -2.11 3.70 -2.35
CA PRO A 166 -3.35 3.51 -3.12
C PRO A 166 -4.61 3.72 -2.28
N VAL A 167 -4.63 3.20 -1.05
CA VAL A 167 -5.78 3.31 -0.15
C VAL A 167 -6.01 4.75 0.28
N GLN A 168 -4.94 5.50 0.63
CA GLN A 168 -5.04 6.92 0.98
C GLN A 168 -5.69 7.74 -0.14
N GLN A 169 -5.31 7.53 -1.39
CA GLN A 169 -5.87 8.27 -2.53
C GLN A 169 -7.39 8.09 -2.64
N VAL A 170 -7.89 6.89 -2.41
CA VAL A 170 -9.34 6.63 -2.46
C VAL A 170 -10.06 7.27 -1.27
N PHE A 171 -9.54 7.07 -0.05
CA PHE A 171 -10.19 7.63 1.15
C PHE A 171 -10.05 9.14 1.25
N ALA A 172 -9.03 9.75 0.64
CA ALA A 172 -8.88 11.20 0.55
C ALA A 172 -10.09 11.88 -0.09
N LEU A 173 -10.74 11.21 -1.04
CA LEU A 173 -11.95 11.72 -1.72
C LEU A 173 -13.18 11.77 -0.80
N VAL A 174 -13.21 10.99 0.26
CA VAL A 174 -14.34 10.87 1.20
C VAL A 174 -13.99 11.32 2.63
N LEU A 175 -12.84 11.95 2.83
CA LEU A 175 -12.30 12.35 4.14
C LEU A 175 -13.30 13.17 4.99
N GLU A 176 -13.92 14.20 4.42
CA GLU A 176 -14.89 15.04 5.14
C GLU A 176 -16.13 14.25 5.55
N LYS A 177 -16.57 13.29 4.72
CA LYS A 177 -17.68 12.39 5.07
C LYS A 177 -17.30 11.48 6.25
N ILE A 178 -16.07 10.99 6.30
CA ILE A 178 -15.55 10.18 7.42
C ILE A 178 -15.61 11.00 8.71
N TRP A 179 -15.08 12.23 8.70
CA TRP A 179 -15.11 13.08 9.88
C TRP A 179 -16.52 13.47 10.31
N THR A 180 -17.43 13.67 9.35
CA THR A 180 -18.85 13.92 9.67
C THR A 180 -19.48 12.74 10.37
N MET A 181 -19.24 11.51 9.88
CA MET A 181 -19.71 10.26 10.52
C MET A 181 -19.13 10.10 11.93
N GLN A 182 -17.86 10.47 12.13
CA GLN A 182 -17.16 10.41 13.42
C GLN A 182 -17.48 11.62 14.34
N LYS A 183 -18.38 12.51 13.93
CA LYS A 183 -18.75 13.75 14.66
C LYS A 183 -17.55 14.68 14.97
N LYS A 184 -16.50 14.66 14.15
CA LYS A 184 -15.27 15.47 14.30
C LYS A 184 -15.41 16.86 13.67
N LEU A 185 -16.47 17.59 14.01
CA LEU A 185 -16.77 18.94 13.47
C LEU A 185 -15.63 19.96 13.66
N PRO A 186 -14.93 20.04 14.81
CA PRO A 186 -13.81 20.97 14.97
C PRO A 186 -12.69 20.71 13.95
N LYS A 187 -12.40 19.44 13.67
CA LYS A 187 -11.38 19.04 12.70
C LYS A 187 -11.74 19.45 11.28
N ILE A 188 -13.01 19.32 10.89
CA ILE A 188 -13.52 19.79 9.61
C ILE A 188 -13.34 21.29 9.46
N LYS A 189 -13.68 22.07 10.51
CA LYS A 189 -13.53 23.54 10.50
C LYS A 189 -12.06 23.96 10.37
N GLN A 190 -11.17 23.29 11.11
CA GLN A 190 -9.73 23.54 11.02
C GLN A 190 -9.22 23.24 9.61
N PHE A 191 -9.51 22.07 9.08
CA PHE A 191 -9.08 21.67 7.74
C PHE A 191 -9.55 22.63 6.64
N LYS A 192 -10.81 23.09 6.71
CA LYS A 192 -11.34 24.09 5.76
C LYS A 192 -10.55 25.41 5.82
N ARG A 193 -10.17 25.88 7.02
CA ARG A 193 -9.32 27.08 7.16
C ARG A 193 -7.94 26.86 6.51
N GLU A 194 -7.33 25.71 6.74
CA GLU A 194 -6.04 25.35 6.14
C GLU A 194 -6.14 25.31 4.60
N VAL A 195 -7.22 24.76 4.04
CA VAL A 195 -7.49 24.76 2.60
C VAL A 195 -7.69 26.17 2.05
N GLU A 196 -8.37 27.06 2.79
CA GLU A 196 -8.52 28.46 2.38
C GLU A 196 -7.18 29.20 2.36
N CYS A 197 -6.33 28.98 3.37
CA CYS A 197 -4.97 29.52 3.38
C CYS A 197 -4.15 29.02 2.20
N LEU A 198 -4.19 27.71 1.94
CA LEU A 198 -3.52 27.09 0.81
C LEU A 198 -4.01 27.68 -0.54
N ARG A 199 -5.31 27.91 -0.69
CA ARG A 199 -5.88 28.53 -1.90
C ARG A 199 -5.38 29.94 -2.14
N LYS A 200 -5.19 30.72 -1.07
CA LYS A 200 -4.61 32.06 -1.16
C LYS A 200 -3.13 32.05 -1.55
N GLU A 201 -2.39 31.03 -1.08
CA GLU A 201 -0.97 30.87 -1.41
C GLU A 201 -0.74 30.46 -2.88
N TYR A 202 -1.61 29.63 -3.43
CA TYR A 202 -1.48 29.08 -4.79
C TYR A 202 -2.57 29.59 -5.78
N VAL A 203 -2.90 30.88 -5.70
CA VAL A 203 -3.95 31.49 -6.55
C VAL A 203 -3.65 31.33 -8.06
N SER A 204 -2.38 31.44 -8.45
CA SER A 204 -1.96 31.39 -9.85
C SER A 204 -1.57 29.99 -10.35
N ASP A 205 -1.51 28.97 -9.46
CA ASP A 205 -1.03 27.63 -9.80
C ASP A 205 -1.99 26.56 -9.28
N SER A 206 -3.04 26.33 -10.05
CA SER A 206 -4.07 25.35 -9.72
C SER A 206 -3.54 23.92 -9.60
N GLU A 207 -2.51 23.53 -10.37
CA GLU A 207 -1.95 22.19 -10.34
C GLU A 207 -1.21 21.95 -9.00
N LYS A 208 -0.40 22.92 -8.58
CA LYS A 208 0.26 22.84 -7.26
C LYS A 208 -0.73 22.87 -6.09
N PHE A 209 -1.80 23.67 -6.20
CA PHE A 209 -2.86 23.67 -5.19
C PHE A 209 -3.46 22.28 -5.02
N GLU A 210 -3.87 21.62 -6.09
CA GLU A 210 -4.47 20.28 -6.04
C GLU A 210 -3.49 19.23 -5.48
N ASP A 211 -2.22 19.26 -5.87
CA ASP A 211 -1.19 18.35 -5.36
C ASP A 211 -0.98 18.53 -3.84
N LYS A 212 -0.97 19.78 -3.37
CA LYS A 212 -0.84 20.08 -1.92
C LYS A 212 -2.07 19.65 -1.15
N LEU A 213 -3.25 19.90 -1.70
CA LEU A 213 -4.53 19.49 -1.10
C LEU A 213 -4.62 17.95 -1.01
N GLU A 214 -4.24 17.23 -2.06
CA GLU A 214 -4.18 15.76 -2.03
C GLU A 214 -3.20 15.28 -0.96
N THR A 215 -2.04 15.92 -0.86
CA THR A 215 -1.03 15.59 0.17
C THR A 215 -1.58 15.78 1.58
N MET A 216 -2.29 16.89 1.83
CA MET A 216 -2.91 17.17 3.13
C MET A 216 -3.98 16.12 3.47
N ARG A 217 -4.85 15.79 2.51
CA ARG A 217 -5.87 14.74 2.69
C ARG A 217 -5.25 13.38 2.98
N CYS A 218 -4.23 13.00 2.22
CA CYS A 218 -3.52 11.75 2.42
C CYS A 218 -2.84 11.66 3.79
N LYS A 219 -2.27 12.78 4.31
CA LYS A 219 -1.70 12.85 5.65
C LYS A 219 -2.75 12.56 6.73
N GLU A 220 -3.94 13.13 6.60
CA GLU A 220 -5.04 12.88 7.53
C GLU A 220 -5.54 11.44 7.50
N ILE A 221 -5.65 10.85 6.31
CA ILE A 221 -6.01 9.43 6.16
C ILE A 221 -4.92 8.51 6.75
N LYS A 222 -3.64 8.88 6.62
CA LYS A 222 -2.55 8.12 7.24
C LYS A 222 -2.73 8.03 8.75
N VAL A 223 -2.97 9.17 9.41
CA VAL A 223 -3.20 9.23 10.86
C VAL A 223 -4.43 8.42 11.25
N LEU A 224 -5.48 8.45 10.41
CA LEU A 224 -6.75 7.79 10.71
C LEU A 224 -6.68 6.27 10.61
N LEU A 225 -5.99 5.73 9.60
CA LEU A 225 -6.08 4.31 9.23
C LEU A 225 -4.78 3.53 9.40
N PHE A 226 -3.62 4.18 9.43
CA PHE A 226 -2.34 3.47 9.31
C PHE A 226 -1.37 3.68 10.47
N ASP A 227 -1.42 4.81 11.17
CA ASP A 227 -0.40 5.16 12.16
C ASP A 227 -0.33 4.18 13.34
N GLU A 228 -1.44 3.58 13.71
CA GLU A 228 -1.49 2.57 14.77
C GLU A 228 -0.71 1.32 14.36
N TYR A 229 -1.03 0.76 13.20
CA TYR A 229 -0.38 -0.43 12.64
C TYR A 229 1.09 -0.20 12.32
N LEU A 230 1.45 1.00 11.84
CA LEU A 230 2.84 1.37 11.60
C LEU A 230 3.65 1.47 12.89
N ARG A 231 3.07 1.97 13.97
CA ARG A 231 3.72 1.97 15.29
C ARG A 231 3.92 0.55 15.79
N GLU A 232 2.93 -0.30 15.68
CA GLU A 232 3.02 -1.69 16.12
C GLU A 232 4.11 -2.46 15.38
N THR A 233 4.09 -2.45 14.04
CA THR A 233 5.11 -3.13 13.22
C THR A 233 6.52 -2.57 13.42
N ASN A 234 6.67 -1.25 13.64
CA ASN A 234 7.97 -0.66 13.93
C ASN A 234 8.49 -1.02 15.33
N ASN A 235 7.61 -1.13 16.32
CA ASN A 235 7.97 -1.57 17.67
C ASN A 235 8.44 -3.03 17.63
N GLU A 236 7.75 -3.91 16.93
CA GLU A 236 8.17 -5.31 16.75
C GLU A 236 9.53 -5.41 16.04
N LYS A 237 9.75 -4.59 15.03
CA LYS A 237 11.01 -4.53 14.29
C LYS A 237 12.16 -4.03 15.15
N SER A 238 11.88 -3.14 16.12
CA SER A 238 12.86 -2.57 17.05
C SER A 238 13.05 -3.43 18.30
N GLY A 239 12.32 -4.53 18.46
CA GLY A 239 12.32 -5.37 19.65
C GLY A 239 11.66 -4.73 20.87
N VAL A 240 10.97 -3.60 20.70
CA VAL A 240 10.22 -2.92 21.77
C VAL A 240 8.86 -3.59 21.91
N GLN A 241 8.62 -4.25 23.05
CA GLN A 241 7.30 -4.81 23.36
C GLN A 241 6.35 -3.69 23.75
N SER A 242 5.19 -3.62 23.08
CA SER A 242 4.12 -2.70 23.48
C SER A 242 3.55 -3.12 24.84
N LEU A 243 3.44 -2.17 25.77
CA LEU A 243 2.80 -2.39 27.07
C LEU A 243 1.36 -2.93 26.94
N THR A 244 0.66 -2.61 25.88
CA THR A 244 -0.69 -3.12 25.62
C THR A 244 -0.74 -4.65 25.49
N LYS A 245 0.31 -5.30 24.95
CA LYS A 245 0.39 -6.78 24.90
C LYS A 245 0.51 -7.44 26.29
N TYR A 246 0.96 -6.69 27.30
CA TYR A 246 1.00 -7.20 28.69
C TYR A 246 -0.36 -7.17 29.38
N PHE A 247 -1.23 -6.22 29.03
CA PHE A 247 -2.54 -6.08 29.67
C PHE A 247 -3.66 -6.88 28.99
N THR A 248 -3.43 -7.39 27.77
CA THR A 248 -4.43 -8.19 27.03
C THR A 248 -4.25 -9.71 27.19
N LYS A 249 -3.24 -10.17 27.95
CA LYS A 249 -3.10 -11.57 28.39
C LYS A 249 -3.75 -11.75 29.76
N LYS A 250 -5.08 -11.72 29.81
CA LYS A 250 -5.88 -12.33 30.87
C LYS A 250 -7.06 -13.05 30.23
#